data_8d78979c059d6a7b6e1e0fe6465ddfb5
#
_entry.id   8d78979c059d6a7b6e1e0fe6465ddfb5
#
_cell.length_a   1.000
_cell.length_b   1.000
_cell.length_c   1.000
_cell.angle_alpha   90.00
_cell.angle_beta   90.00
_cell.angle_gamma   90.00
#
_symmetry.space_group_name_H-M   'P 1'
#
loop_
_entity.id
_entity.type
_entity.pdbx_description
1 polymer ?
#
loop_
_entity_poly.entity_id
_entity_poly.type
_entity_poly.pdbx_seq_one_letter_code
_entity_poly.pdbx_strand_id
1 'polypeptide(L)'
;FKRIREICDQYEVLLVADEVITGFGRTGKMFGLEHWGIEPDLIQFAKAITSGYFPLGGIGISDEIASVMNDSGSPWMHAYTYSSHPVGCAVALAMMDIIENEDFVGQAQTKGKHLLVKLKEALADHPHVGEVRGLGMMCGVELVKDKATKEMFDASDGIGAKVHAETVKRGMFSRVRGDCYCVAPPIVTSESTLDDIASILGDSVGAVLG
;
A
#
# COMPACT_ATOMS: atom_id res chain seq x y z
N PHE A 1 -5.95 -3.00 14.41
CA PHE A 1 -6.09 -4.36 13.86
C PHE A 1 -6.23 -5.42 14.97
N LYS A 2 -5.46 -5.36 16.09
CA LYS A 2 -5.61 -6.32 17.20
C LYS A 2 -7.06 -6.44 17.68
N ARG A 3 -7.73 -5.30 17.91
CA ARG A 3 -9.13 -5.30 18.32
C ARG A 3 -10.07 -5.91 17.26
N ILE A 4 -9.75 -5.79 15.98
CA ILE A 4 -10.52 -6.42 14.90
C ILE A 4 -10.40 -7.95 15.01
N ARG A 5 -9.16 -8.47 15.20
CA ARG A 5 -8.96 -9.92 15.37
C ARG A 5 -9.74 -10.46 16.58
N GLU A 6 -9.64 -9.78 17.72
CA GLU A 6 -10.39 -10.13 18.92
C GLU A 6 -11.92 -10.18 18.68
N ILE A 7 -12.46 -9.23 17.93
CA ILE A 7 -13.88 -9.21 17.58
C ILE A 7 -14.23 -10.36 16.65
N CYS A 8 -13.41 -10.62 15.63
CA CYS A 8 -13.62 -11.74 14.71
C CYS A 8 -13.63 -13.07 15.48
N ASP A 9 -12.68 -13.26 16.38
CA ASP A 9 -12.60 -14.48 17.22
C ASP A 9 -13.83 -14.61 18.15
N GLN A 10 -14.23 -13.51 18.78
CA GLN A 10 -15.37 -13.48 19.70
C GLN A 10 -16.69 -13.87 19.02
N TYR A 11 -16.85 -13.50 17.76
CA TYR A 11 -18.11 -13.69 17.02
C TYR A 11 -18.00 -14.78 15.95
N GLU A 12 -16.91 -15.55 15.94
CA GLU A 12 -16.66 -16.63 14.97
C GLU A 12 -16.79 -16.14 13.50
N VAL A 13 -16.24 -14.95 13.22
CA VAL A 13 -16.22 -14.33 11.90
C VAL A 13 -14.83 -14.43 11.31
N LEU A 14 -14.72 -14.92 10.08
CA LEU A 14 -13.45 -15.01 9.39
C LEU A 14 -12.87 -13.62 9.05
N LEU A 15 -11.59 -13.42 9.32
CA LEU A 15 -10.84 -12.22 8.95
C LEU A 15 -10.15 -12.42 7.62
N VAL A 16 -10.55 -11.64 6.62
CA VAL A 16 -9.89 -11.60 5.31
C VAL A 16 -8.98 -10.38 5.21
N ALA A 17 -7.70 -10.60 4.97
CA ALA A 17 -6.74 -9.52 4.70
C ALA A 17 -6.62 -9.25 3.21
N ASP A 18 -6.90 -8.01 2.80
CA ASP A 18 -6.56 -7.53 1.45
C ASP A 18 -5.13 -6.99 1.43
N GLU A 19 -4.19 -7.86 1.06
CA GLU A 19 -2.76 -7.55 0.93
C GLU A 19 -2.35 -7.30 -0.54
N VAL A 20 -3.30 -7.00 -1.40
CA VAL A 20 -3.05 -6.75 -2.83
C VAL A 20 -2.08 -5.58 -3.06
N ILE A 21 -2.07 -4.58 -2.18
CA ILE A 21 -1.14 -3.44 -2.26
C ILE A 21 -0.03 -3.54 -1.21
N THR A 22 -0.35 -4.01 -0.02
CA THR A 22 0.53 -4.01 1.15
C THR A 22 1.49 -5.19 1.19
N GLY A 23 1.18 -6.28 0.49
CA GLY A 23 2.00 -7.47 0.44
C GLY A 23 3.32 -7.31 -0.33
N PHE A 24 4.19 -8.29 -0.16
CA PHE A 24 5.49 -8.45 -0.83
C PHE A 24 6.45 -7.28 -0.58
N GLY A 25 6.57 -6.87 0.68
CA GLY A 25 7.59 -5.93 1.13
C GLY A 25 7.17 -4.47 1.15
N ARG A 26 6.05 -4.06 0.53
CA ARG A 26 5.64 -2.66 0.36
C ARG A 26 5.67 -1.84 1.64
N THR A 27 5.23 -2.41 2.76
CA THR A 27 5.13 -1.73 4.06
C THR A 27 6.38 -1.91 4.93
N GLY A 28 7.40 -2.62 4.45
CA GLY A 28 8.57 -3.00 5.26
C GLY A 28 8.36 -4.30 6.07
N LYS A 29 7.34 -5.05 5.74
CA LYS A 29 7.10 -6.44 6.13
C LYS A 29 6.68 -7.22 4.90
N MET A 30 6.78 -8.56 4.90
CA MET A 30 6.31 -9.34 3.76
C MET A 30 4.82 -9.10 3.53
N PHE A 31 4.01 -9.08 4.59
CA PHE A 31 2.60 -8.71 4.57
C PHE A 31 2.28 -7.63 5.61
N GLY A 32 1.33 -6.76 5.31
CA GLY A 32 1.02 -5.59 6.15
C GLY A 32 0.55 -5.95 7.56
N LEU A 33 -0.24 -7.00 7.73
CA LEU A 33 -0.74 -7.40 9.06
C LEU A 33 0.34 -7.87 10.04
N GLU A 34 1.53 -8.26 9.54
CA GLU A 34 2.67 -8.63 10.39
C GLU A 34 3.11 -7.49 11.32
N HIS A 35 2.86 -6.22 10.96
CA HIS A 35 3.16 -5.08 11.84
C HIS A 35 2.42 -5.13 13.18
N TRP A 36 1.31 -5.84 13.24
CA TRP A 36 0.48 -5.99 14.46
C TRP A 36 0.53 -7.38 15.03
N GLY A 37 1.28 -8.31 14.40
CA GLY A 37 1.37 -9.71 14.82
C GLY A 37 0.02 -10.43 14.70
N ILE A 38 -0.71 -10.16 13.62
CA ILE A 38 -2.04 -10.73 13.36
C ILE A 38 -1.95 -11.68 12.18
N GLU A 39 -2.50 -12.87 12.37
CA GLU A 39 -2.71 -13.85 11.32
C GLU A 39 -4.18 -13.80 10.88
N PRO A 40 -4.45 -13.49 9.60
CA PRO A 40 -5.80 -13.55 9.06
C PRO A 40 -6.18 -14.99 8.73
N ASP A 41 -7.47 -15.26 8.66
CA ASP A 41 -7.98 -16.58 8.23
C ASP A 41 -7.80 -16.76 6.70
N LEU A 42 -7.95 -15.66 5.95
CA LEU A 42 -7.67 -15.62 4.52
C LEU A 42 -6.83 -14.38 4.19
N ILE A 43 -5.94 -14.54 3.22
CA ILE A 43 -5.14 -13.44 2.67
C ILE A 43 -5.28 -13.42 1.16
N GLN A 44 -5.65 -12.28 0.61
CA GLN A 44 -5.66 -12.11 -0.85
C GLN A 44 -4.48 -11.24 -1.28
N PHE A 45 -3.85 -11.62 -2.39
CA PHE A 45 -2.68 -10.95 -2.91
C PHE A 45 -2.65 -10.92 -4.44
N ALA A 46 -1.97 -9.93 -4.99
CA ALA A 46 -1.75 -9.75 -6.42
C ALA A 46 -0.56 -8.81 -6.65
N LYS A 47 -0.55 -8.07 -7.74
CA LYS A 47 0.39 -6.98 -8.07
C LYS A 47 1.86 -7.35 -7.88
N ALA A 48 2.42 -7.09 -6.70
CA ALA A 48 3.86 -7.26 -6.43
C ALA A 48 4.32 -8.71 -6.53
N ILE A 49 3.44 -9.70 -6.38
CA ILE A 49 3.80 -11.11 -6.55
C ILE A 49 4.44 -11.42 -7.92
N THR A 50 4.07 -10.66 -8.94
CA THR A 50 4.67 -10.77 -10.28
C THR A 50 5.26 -9.44 -10.75
N SER A 51 5.20 -8.39 -9.94
CA SER A 51 5.64 -7.02 -10.27
C SER A 51 5.12 -6.50 -11.63
N GLY A 52 3.95 -6.97 -12.04
CA GLY A 52 3.29 -6.57 -13.30
C GLY A 52 3.77 -7.32 -14.55
N TYR A 53 4.74 -8.22 -14.45
CA TYR A 53 5.23 -9.01 -15.59
C TYR A 53 4.24 -10.06 -16.08
N PHE A 54 3.34 -10.53 -15.21
CA PHE A 54 2.26 -11.45 -15.57
C PHE A 54 1.02 -11.17 -14.70
N PRO A 55 -0.21 -11.23 -15.25
CA PRO A 55 -1.43 -11.09 -14.47
C PRO A 55 -1.64 -12.33 -13.59
N LEU A 56 -1.33 -12.20 -12.31
CA LEU A 56 -1.50 -13.25 -11.31
C LEU A 56 -1.99 -12.64 -9.99
N GLY A 57 -2.88 -13.35 -9.33
CA GLY A 57 -3.28 -13.14 -7.96
C GLY A 57 -3.56 -14.47 -7.30
N GLY A 58 -3.67 -14.45 -5.99
CA GLY A 58 -3.94 -15.66 -5.23
C GLY A 58 -4.64 -15.36 -3.92
N ILE A 59 -5.11 -16.42 -3.29
CA ILE A 59 -5.68 -16.43 -1.96
C ILE A 59 -4.93 -17.49 -1.15
N GLY A 60 -4.36 -17.09 -0.02
CA GLY A 60 -3.91 -17.99 1.03
C GLY A 60 -5.06 -18.24 2.00
N ILE A 61 -5.16 -19.45 2.50
CA ILE A 61 -6.15 -19.84 3.52
C ILE A 61 -5.42 -20.49 4.69
N SER A 62 -5.97 -20.34 5.91
CA SER A 62 -5.43 -21.00 7.10
C SER A 62 -5.60 -22.51 7.02
N ASP A 63 -4.79 -23.23 7.80
CA ASP A 63 -4.88 -24.69 7.89
C ASP A 63 -6.25 -25.13 8.43
N GLU A 64 -6.87 -24.34 9.31
CA GLU A 64 -8.19 -24.60 9.83
C GLU A 64 -9.24 -24.60 8.71
N ILE A 65 -9.25 -23.56 7.86
CA ILE A 65 -10.16 -23.48 6.71
C ILE A 65 -9.87 -24.62 5.73
N ALA A 66 -8.59 -24.89 5.44
CA ALA A 66 -8.19 -25.98 4.56
C ALA A 66 -8.70 -27.32 5.07
N SER A 67 -8.61 -27.59 6.37
CA SER A 67 -9.13 -28.81 6.99
C SER A 67 -10.63 -28.95 6.83
N VAL A 68 -11.39 -27.90 7.17
CA VAL A 68 -12.86 -27.90 7.01
C VAL A 68 -13.25 -28.17 5.56
N MET A 69 -12.55 -27.56 4.59
CA MET A 69 -12.83 -27.77 3.18
C MET A 69 -12.52 -29.21 2.73
N ASN A 70 -11.39 -29.77 3.16
CA ASN A 70 -11.01 -31.14 2.84
C ASN A 70 -11.95 -32.18 3.46
N ASP A 71 -12.36 -31.96 4.72
CA ASP A 71 -13.22 -32.87 5.46
C ASP A 71 -14.68 -32.81 5.00
N SER A 72 -15.08 -31.73 4.29
CA SER A 72 -16.44 -31.56 3.76
C SER A 72 -16.83 -32.63 2.74
N GLY A 73 -15.86 -33.32 2.16
CA GLY A 73 -16.08 -34.28 1.06
C GLY A 73 -16.61 -33.64 -0.22
N SER A 74 -16.72 -32.32 -0.26
CA SER A 74 -17.17 -31.57 -1.44
C SER A 74 -15.98 -30.99 -2.21
N PRO A 75 -15.95 -31.09 -3.54
CA PRO A 75 -14.88 -30.52 -4.31
C PRO A 75 -14.92 -28.99 -4.25
N TRP A 76 -13.76 -28.36 -4.16
CA TRP A 76 -13.62 -26.91 -4.34
C TRP A 76 -13.84 -26.55 -5.80
N MET A 77 -14.99 -25.96 -6.11
CA MET A 77 -15.40 -25.63 -7.50
C MET A 77 -15.06 -24.21 -7.93
N HIS A 78 -14.28 -23.47 -7.16
CA HIS A 78 -13.85 -22.12 -7.51
C HIS A 78 -12.56 -22.17 -8.33
N ALA A 79 -12.70 -22.05 -9.65
CA ALA A 79 -11.57 -22.08 -10.58
C ALA A 79 -11.84 -21.16 -11.78
N TYR A 80 -10.78 -20.56 -12.29
CA TYR A 80 -10.75 -19.81 -13.53
C TYR A 80 -9.99 -20.59 -14.61
N THR A 81 -10.25 -20.36 -15.87
CA THR A 81 -9.56 -21.04 -16.99
C THR A 81 -8.04 -20.92 -16.91
N TYR A 82 -7.53 -19.77 -16.39
CA TYR A 82 -6.10 -19.54 -16.26
C TYR A 82 -5.57 -19.75 -14.83
N SER A 83 -6.34 -20.37 -13.94
CA SER A 83 -5.84 -20.73 -12.62
C SER A 83 -4.62 -21.65 -12.75
N SER A 84 -3.62 -21.43 -11.88
CA SER A 84 -2.36 -22.18 -11.86
C SER A 84 -1.56 -22.12 -13.18
N HIS A 85 -1.69 -21.03 -13.95
CA HIS A 85 -0.95 -20.89 -15.21
C HIS A 85 0.57 -21.00 -14.97
N PRO A 86 1.28 -21.93 -15.61
CA PRO A 86 2.66 -22.26 -15.25
C PRO A 86 3.62 -21.07 -15.45
N VAL A 87 3.42 -20.26 -16.48
CA VAL A 87 4.23 -19.04 -16.70
C VAL A 87 4.02 -18.04 -15.58
N GLY A 88 2.77 -17.82 -15.14
CA GLY A 88 2.48 -16.92 -14.02
C GLY A 88 3.12 -17.38 -12.72
N CYS A 89 3.06 -18.67 -12.43
CA CYS A 89 3.71 -19.26 -11.26
C CYS A 89 5.25 -19.15 -11.33
N ALA A 90 5.85 -19.39 -12.49
CA ALA A 90 7.29 -19.21 -12.67
C ALA A 90 7.76 -17.77 -12.48
N VAL A 91 6.99 -16.79 -13.00
CA VAL A 91 7.26 -15.37 -12.77
C VAL A 91 7.14 -15.01 -11.29
N ALA A 92 6.11 -15.54 -10.60
CA ALA A 92 5.94 -15.31 -9.17
C ALA A 92 7.12 -15.85 -8.35
N LEU A 93 7.58 -17.08 -8.62
CA LEU A 93 8.74 -17.65 -7.94
C LEU A 93 9.99 -16.82 -8.17
N ALA A 94 10.30 -16.46 -9.43
CA ALA A 94 11.44 -15.60 -9.74
C ALA A 94 11.35 -14.22 -9.03
N MET A 95 10.14 -13.66 -8.90
CA MET A 95 9.95 -12.40 -8.18
C MET A 95 10.16 -12.55 -6.67
N MET A 96 9.73 -13.66 -6.08
CA MET A 96 9.98 -13.96 -4.67
C MET A 96 11.48 -14.10 -4.39
N ASP A 97 12.21 -14.81 -5.26
CA ASP A 97 13.68 -14.90 -5.17
C ASP A 97 14.36 -13.52 -5.20
N ILE A 98 13.88 -12.61 -6.05
CA ILE A 98 14.39 -11.22 -6.12
C ILE A 98 14.08 -10.46 -4.82
N ILE A 99 12.85 -10.55 -4.33
CA ILE A 99 12.43 -9.88 -3.09
C ILE A 99 13.31 -10.30 -1.91
N GLU A 100 13.62 -11.59 -1.80
CA GLU A 100 14.45 -12.14 -0.74
C GLU A 100 15.94 -11.77 -0.94
N ASN A 101 16.50 -12.04 -2.12
CA ASN A 101 17.93 -11.84 -2.39
C ASN A 101 18.35 -10.37 -2.37
N GLU A 102 17.47 -9.45 -2.75
CA GLU A 102 17.72 -8.00 -2.73
C GLU A 102 17.19 -7.31 -1.46
N ASP A 103 16.70 -8.06 -0.49
CA ASP A 103 16.15 -7.55 0.78
C ASP A 103 15.15 -6.39 0.58
N PHE A 104 14.13 -6.60 -0.25
CA PHE A 104 13.13 -5.56 -0.49
C PHE A 104 12.38 -5.12 0.77
N VAL A 105 12.20 -6.03 1.73
CA VAL A 105 11.58 -5.72 3.02
C VAL A 105 12.42 -4.71 3.79
N GLY A 106 13.73 -4.95 3.95
CA GLY A 106 14.66 -4.05 4.62
C GLY A 106 14.84 -2.72 3.87
N GLN A 107 14.91 -2.78 2.53
CA GLN A 107 14.94 -1.56 1.71
C GLN A 107 13.68 -0.71 1.94
N ALA A 108 12.49 -1.31 1.94
CA ALA A 108 11.24 -0.59 2.17
C ALA A 108 11.15 0.01 3.57
N GLN A 109 11.70 -0.66 4.59
CA GLN A 109 11.80 -0.09 5.94
C GLN A 109 12.68 1.15 5.98
N THR A 110 13.88 1.07 5.42
CA THR A 110 14.88 2.15 5.47
C THR A 110 14.45 3.34 4.62
N LYS A 111 14.18 3.08 3.34
CA LYS A 111 13.78 4.11 2.38
C LYS A 111 12.41 4.70 2.73
N GLY A 112 11.48 3.90 3.27
CA GLY A 112 10.18 4.39 3.71
C GLY A 112 10.28 5.35 4.89
N LYS A 113 11.17 5.09 5.86
CA LYS A 113 11.46 6.04 6.94
C LYS A 113 12.03 7.35 6.39
N HIS A 114 12.99 7.25 5.46
CA HIS A 114 13.58 8.41 4.81
C HIS A 114 12.51 9.23 4.07
N LEU A 115 11.71 8.60 3.23
CA LEU A 115 10.61 9.26 2.49
C LEU A 115 9.63 9.95 3.43
N LEU A 116 9.20 9.28 4.50
CA LEU A 116 8.25 9.85 5.46
C LEU A 116 8.84 11.08 6.18
N VAL A 117 10.13 11.05 6.52
CA VAL A 117 10.82 12.20 7.12
C VAL A 117 10.85 13.36 6.12
N LYS A 118 11.25 13.12 4.87
CA LYS A 118 11.32 14.16 3.85
C LYS A 118 9.96 14.77 3.51
N LEU A 119 8.92 13.95 3.43
CA LEU A 119 7.54 14.44 3.26
C LEU A 119 7.09 15.31 4.44
N LYS A 120 7.44 14.94 5.67
CA LYS A 120 7.13 15.76 6.84
C LYS A 120 7.90 17.06 6.87
N GLU A 121 9.20 17.03 6.56
CA GLU A 121 10.02 18.26 6.45
C GLU A 121 9.45 19.23 5.42
N ALA A 122 8.97 18.73 4.28
CA ALA A 122 8.42 19.57 3.21
C ALA A 122 7.01 20.11 3.49
N LEU A 123 6.18 19.40 4.29
CA LEU A 123 4.74 19.58 4.29
C LEU A 123 4.12 19.75 5.68
N ALA A 124 4.77 19.31 6.77
CA ALA A 124 4.11 19.22 8.07
C ALA A 124 3.66 20.59 8.64
N ASP A 125 4.33 21.66 8.29
CA ASP A 125 4.00 23.00 8.76
C ASP A 125 2.98 23.73 7.87
N HIS A 126 2.63 23.16 6.72
CA HIS A 126 1.68 23.78 5.80
C HIS A 126 0.27 23.82 6.42
N PRO A 127 -0.45 24.96 6.37
CA PRO A 127 -1.75 25.13 7.05
C PRO A 127 -2.85 24.22 6.49
N HIS A 128 -2.70 23.78 5.26
CA HIS A 128 -3.65 22.91 4.58
C HIS A 128 -3.22 21.44 4.50
N VAL A 129 -2.18 21.04 5.25
CA VAL A 129 -1.78 19.63 5.39
C VAL A 129 -2.21 19.10 6.76
N GLY A 130 -3.27 18.31 6.80
CA GLY A 130 -3.84 17.75 8.01
C GLY A 130 -3.00 16.63 8.61
N GLU A 131 -2.45 15.77 7.75
CA GLU A 131 -1.60 14.65 8.16
C GLU A 131 -0.64 14.20 7.06
N VAL A 132 0.58 13.86 7.48
CA VAL A 132 1.55 13.11 6.67
C VAL A 132 1.81 11.80 7.38
N ARG A 133 1.36 10.69 6.81
CA ARG A 133 1.47 9.34 7.38
C ARG A 133 2.07 8.36 6.38
N GLY A 134 2.62 7.26 6.88
CA GLY A 134 3.18 6.22 6.01
C GLY A 134 3.68 5.02 6.77
N LEU A 135 3.81 3.91 6.03
CA LEU A 135 4.37 2.66 6.50
C LEU A 135 5.18 2.03 5.35
N GLY A 136 6.48 1.88 5.56
CA GLY A 136 7.40 1.52 4.49
C GLY A 136 7.31 2.50 3.31
N MET A 137 7.33 1.96 2.10
CA MET A 137 7.27 2.73 0.85
C MET A 137 5.81 3.02 0.41
N MET A 138 4.93 3.29 1.37
CA MET A 138 3.54 3.67 1.15
C MET A 138 3.18 4.81 2.09
N CYS A 139 3.10 6.02 1.55
CA CYS A 139 2.79 7.24 2.29
C CYS A 139 1.53 7.91 1.76
N GLY A 140 0.90 8.71 2.61
CA GLY A 140 -0.25 9.55 2.27
C GLY A 140 -0.10 10.92 2.88
N VAL A 141 -0.48 11.93 2.10
CA VAL A 141 -0.58 13.34 2.53
C VAL A 141 -2.03 13.74 2.42
N GLU A 142 -2.65 14.04 3.55
CA GLU A 142 -4.05 14.44 3.63
C GLU A 142 -4.15 15.96 3.60
N LEU A 143 -4.83 16.46 2.59
CA LEU A 143 -5.07 17.90 2.41
C LEU A 143 -6.39 18.28 3.07
N VAL A 144 -6.39 19.37 3.82
CA VAL A 144 -7.53 19.85 4.59
C VAL A 144 -7.71 21.34 4.41
N LYS A 145 -8.93 21.84 4.55
CA LYS A 145 -9.22 23.26 4.50
C LYS A 145 -8.70 23.97 5.75
N ASP A 146 -8.81 23.34 6.89
CA ASP A 146 -8.33 23.83 8.17
C ASP A 146 -7.65 22.70 8.96
N LYS A 147 -6.38 22.89 9.28
CA LYS A 147 -5.58 21.90 9.99
C LYS A 147 -6.00 21.71 11.45
N ALA A 148 -6.45 22.76 12.11
CA ALA A 148 -6.78 22.71 13.53
C ALA A 148 -8.09 21.96 13.77
N THR A 149 -9.08 22.19 12.92
CA THR A 149 -10.39 21.55 12.99
C THR A 149 -10.48 20.26 12.18
N LYS A 150 -9.52 20.03 11.28
CA LYS A 150 -9.53 18.96 10.25
C LYS A 150 -10.72 19.08 9.30
N GLU A 151 -11.23 20.30 9.10
CA GLU A 151 -12.27 20.56 8.11
C GLU A 151 -11.75 20.21 6.72
N MET A 152 -12.49 19.38 6.01
CA MET A 152 -12.17 18.98 4.64
C MET A 152 -12.58 20.05 3.64
N PHE A 153 -11.92 20.12 2.50
CA PHE A 153 -12.40 20.92 1.36
C PHE A 153 -13.71 20.36 0.82
N ASP A 154 -14.50 21.21 0.16
CA ASP A 154 -15.64 20.72 -0.60
C ASP A 154 -15.16 19.83 -1.75
N ALA A 155 -15.83 18.70 -1.97
CA ALA A 155 -15.42 17.75 -3.03
C ALA A 155 -15.40 18.40 -4.43
N SER A 156 -16.23 19.45 -4.64
CA SER A 156 -16.26 20.24 -5.87
C SER A 156 -15.01 21.08 -6.10
N ASP A 157 -14.25 21.39 -5.05
CA ASP A 157 -13.00 22.17 -5.16
C ASP A 157 -11.90 21.36 -5.87
N GLY A 158 -11.91 20.03 -5.74
CA GLY A 158 -11.00 19.14 -6.42
C GLY A 158 -9.53 19.41 -6.10
N ILE A 159 -9.22 19.76 -4.85
CA ILE A 159 -7.88 20.19 -4.43
C ILE A 159 -6.83 19.12 -4.71
N GLY A 160 -7.12 17.87 -4.35
CA GLY A 160 -6.21 16.77 -4.64
C GLY A 160 -5.89 16.63 -6.13
N ALA A 161 -6.88 16.81 -7.00
CA ALA A 161 -6.68 16.78 -8.45
C ALA A 161 -5.85 17.97 -8.96
N LYS A 162 -6.02 19.16 -8.39
CA LYS A 162 -5.23 20.36 -8.71
C LYS A 162 -3.76 20.14 -8.30
N VAL A 163 -3.49 19.65 -7.10
CA VAL A 163 -2.14 19.32 -6.62
C VAL A 163 -1.53 18.24 -7.52
N HIS A 164 -2.29 17.22 -7.90
CA HIS A 164 -1.79 16.19 -8.83
C HIS A 164 -1.43 16.78 -10.19
N ALA A 165 -2.24 17.68 -10.73
CA ALA A 165 -1.89 18.34 -11.99
C ALA A 165 -0.58 19.16 -11.89
N GLU A 166 -0.31 19.79 -10.73
CA GLU A 166 0.96 20.50 -10.49
C GLU A 166 2.14 19.54 -10.36
N THR A 167 1.99 18.39 -9.68
CA THR A 167 3.07 17.39 -9.62
C THR A 167 3.39 16.83 -11.00
N VAL A 168 2.39 16.60 -11.86
CA VAL A 168 2.60 16.12 -13.23
C VAL A 168 3.38 17.14 -14.08
N LYS A 169 3.09 18.45 -13.95
CA LYS A 169 3.87 19.50 -14.62
C LYS A 169 5.35 19.50 -14.18
N ARG A 170 5.64 19.08 -12.97
CA ARG A 170 7.00 18.95 -12.41
C ARG A 170 7.64 17.59 -12.63
N GLY A 171 7.00 16.73 -13.44
CA GLY A 171 7.54 15.43 -13.82
C GLY A 171 7.22 14.27 -12.85
N MET A 172 6.37 14.50 -11.86
CA MET A 172 5.96 13.45 -10.92
C MET A 172 4.51 13.03 -11.17
N PHE A 173 4.31 11.76 -11.55
CA PHE A 173 3.00 11.15 -11.67
C PHE A 173 2.73 10.23 -10.46
N SER A 174 1.57 10.37 -9.81
CA SER A 174 1.16 9.54 -8.69
C SER A 174 -0.37 9.37 -8.66
N ARG A 175 -0.94 9.06 -7.52
CA ARG A 175 -2.38 8.84 -7.37
C ARG A 175 -2.94 9.75 -6.29
N VAL A 176 -4.14 10.28 -6.53
CA VAL A 176 -4.95 10.95 -5.51
C VAL A 176 -6.25 10.17 -5.28
N ARG A 177 -6.73 10.23 -4.06
CA ARG A 177 -8.06 9.73 -3.67
C ARG A 177 -8.77 10.81 -2.85
N GLY A 178 -9.70 11.52 -3.51
CA GLY A 178 -10.21 12.76 -2.94
C GLY A 178 -9.06 13.75 -2.72
N ASP A 179 -8.93 14.27 -1.53
CA ASP A 179 -7.86 15.19 -1.12
C ASP A 179 -6.71 14.49 -0.39
N CYS A 180 -6.59 13.17 -0.52
CA CYS A 180 -5.44 12.41 -0.06
C CYS A 180 -4.49 12.10 -1.23
N TYR A 181 -3.28 12.66 -1.18
CA TYR A 181 -2.22 12.40 -2.14
C TYR A 181 -1.44 11.14 -1.72
N CYS A 182 -1.44 10.11 -2.56
CA CYS A 182 -0.78 8.84 -2.28
C CYS A 182 0.63 8.84 -2.88
N VAL A 183 1.64 8.49 -2.09
CA VAL A 183 3.04 8.37 -2.51
C VAL A 183 3.51 6.95 -2.28
N ALA A 184 3.72 6.20 -3.35
CA ALA A 184 4.13 4.80 -3.29
C ALA A 184 5.11 4.47 -4.44
N PRO A 185 6.33 5.04 -4.43
CA PRO A 185 7.32 4.81 -5.47
C PRO A 185 7.82 3.35 -5.46
N PRO A 186 8.50 2.89 -6.51
CA PRO A 186 9.16 1.58 -6.52
C PRO A 186 10.12 1.43 -5.32
N ILE A 187 10.21 0.24 -4.75
CA ILE A 187 11.09 -0.02 -3.59
C ILE A 187 12.57 0.23 -3.93
N VAL A 188 12.94 0.01 -5.18
CA VAL A 188 14.31 0.24 -5.70
C VAL A 188 14.67 1.71 -5.91
N THR A 189 13.73 2.65 -5.72
CA THR A 189 13.97 4.09 -5.89
C THR A 189 15.14 4.56 -5.03
N SER A 190 16.02 5.41 -5.59
CA SER A 190 17.17 6.00 -4.88
C SER A 190 16.70 7.03 -3.83
N GLU A 191 17.49 7.25 -2.80
CA GLU A 191 17.19 8.26 -1.76
C GLU A 191 17.10 9.67 -2.39
N SER A 192 17.98 10.00 -3.34
CA SER A 192 17.91 11.30 -4.04
C SER A 192 16.59 11.50 -4.78
N THR A 193 16.07 10.46 -5.43
CA THR A 193 14.74 10.53 -6.07
C THR A 193 13.61 10.62 -5.04
N LEU A 194 13.76 10.02 -3.86
CA LEU A 194 12.79 10.20 -2.78
C LEU A 194 12.79 11.64 -2.24
N ASP A 195 13.95 12.29 -2.19
CA ASP A 195 14.07 13.71 -1.85
C ASP A 195 13.38 14.59 -2.89
N ASP A 196 13.59 14.32 -4.19
CA ASP A 196 12.91 15.00 -5.29
C ASP A 196 11.39 14.86 -5.20
N ILE A 197 10.88 13.65 -4.90
CA ILE A 197 9.45 13.39 -4.70
C ILE A 197 8.87 14.28 -3.61
N ALA A 198 9.55 14.37 -2.45
CA ALA A 198 9.10 15.20 -1.34
C ALA A 198 9.11 16.70 -1.68
N SER A 199 10.17 17.16 -2.34
CA SER A 199 10.29 18.56 -2.80
C SER A 199 9.21 18.91 -3.82
N ILE A 200 9.02 18.09 -4.86
CA ILE A 200 8.00 18.31 -5.89
C ILE A 200 6.60 18.38 -5.28
N LEU A 201 6.30 17.50 -4.33
CA LEU A 201 4.99 17.52 -3.68
C LEU A 201 4.81 18.77 -2.80
N GLY A 202 5.83 19.17 -2.05
CA GLY A 202 5.82 20.41 -1.27
C GLY A 202 5.57 21.64 -2.13
N ASP A 203 6.34 21.80 -3.20
CA ASP A 203 6.20 22.90 -4.17
C ASP A 203 4.81 22.91 -4.84
N SER A 204 4.26 21.72 -5.10
CA SER A 204 2.95 21.59 -5.75
C SER A 204 1.81 21.95 -4.80
N VAL A 205 1.93 21.58 -3.53
CA VAL A 205 0.97 21.97 -2.50
C VAL A 205 1.01 23.48 -2.29
N GLY A 206 2.20 24.08 -2.15
CA GLY A 206 2.38 25.52 -2.04
C GLY A 206 1.86 26.29 -3.26
N ALA A 207 2.03 25.78 -4.47
CA ALA A 207 1.53 26.42 -5.69
C ALA A 207 -0.01 26.43 -5.79
N VAL A 208 -0.69 25.48 -5.16
CA VAL A 208 -2.17 25.35 -5.22
C VAL A 208 -2.84 26.01 -4.02
N LEU A 209 -2.21 25.93 -2.85
CA LEU A 209 -2.85 26.31 -1.58
C LEU A 209 -2.19 27.51 -0.88
N GLY A 210 -1.08 28.02 -1.38
CA GLY A 210 -0.37 29.20 -0.90
C GLY A 210 0.62 28.87 0.17
#